data_c646bd875893b02d312dac7870154104
#
_entry.id   c646bd875893b02d312dac7870154104
#
_cell.length_a   1.000
_cell.length_b   1.000
_cell.length_c   1.000
_cell.angle_alpha   90.00
_cell.angle_beta   90.00
_cell.angle_gamma   90.00
#
_symmetry.space_group_name_H-M   'P 1'
#
loop_
_entity.id
_entity.type
_entity.pdbx_description
1 polymer ?
#
loop_
_entity_poly.entity_id
_entity_poly.type
_entity_poly.pdbx_seq_one_letter_code
_entity_poly.pdbx_strand_id
1 'polypeptide(L)'
;LLMFENLVSNLNKYKVLFTFCSGAAFNKGEEISSVSEDEISLRNPYNYYGLSKNLIAREVLKYSNVFNFRLFGCFGKGETPERFFTSLTLNAAADMPHIIHQNIQMDFFSTTDVAKVMMYYIENYNKKNLPRDINLVYPEKYNLYDLAGVFFNIPGTRATPIIVNKPSGASYTGDGGRLQDLKIDLEGLTAGLADVYKHKY
;
A
#
# COMPACT_ATOMS: atom_id res chain seq x y z
N LEU A 1 -9.61 -14.80 -8.72
CA LEU A 1 -9.46 -14.98 -10.16
C LEU A 1 -10.79 -14.88 -10.88
N LEU A 2 -11.79 -15.71 -10.60
CA LEU A 2 -13.09 -15.74 -11.30
C LEU A 2 -13.75 -14.36 -11.44
N MET A 3 -13.74 -13.54 -10.38
CA MET A 3 -14.27 -12.17 -10.44
C MET A 3 -13.51 -11.31 -11.47
N PHE A 4 -12.19 -11.40 -11.51
CA PHE A 4 -11.36 -10.69 -12.48
C PHE A 4 -11.65 -11.16 -13.92
N GLU A 5 -11.74 -12.47 -14.14
CA GLU A 5 -12.07 -13.07 -15.44
C GLU A 5 -13.43 -12.60 -15.95
N ASN A 6 -14.45 -12.54 -15.09
CA ASN A 6 -15.77 -12.01 -15.42
C ASN A 6 -15.73 -10.52 -15.82
N LEU A 7 -14.88 -9.71 -15.15
CA LEU A 7 -14.72 -8.30 -15.49
C LEU A 7 -14.03 -8.12 -16.85
N VAL A 8 -12.91 -8.82 -17.07
CA VAL A 8 -12.17 -8.70 -18.35
C VAL A 8 -12.91 -9.28 -19.54
N SER A 9 -13.76 -10.30 -19.35
CA SER A 9 -14.66 -10.82 -20.39
C SER A 9 -15.69 -9.78 -20.86
N ASN A 10 -15.94 -8.75 -20.08
CA ASN A 10 -16.85 -7.64 -20.40
C ASN A 10 -16.10 -6.31 -20.59
N LEU A 11 -14.80 -6.34 -20.88
CA LEU A 11 -13.94 -5.16 -20.89
C LEU A 11 -14.37 -4.10 -21.93
N ASN A 12 -15.03 -4.50 -23.00
CA ASN A 12 -15.62 -3.61 -24.00
C ASN A 12 -16.73 -2.70 -23.46
N LYS A 13 -17.28 -3.01 -22.27
CA LYS A 13 -18.29 -2.19 -21.58
C LYS A 13 -17.68 -1.09 -20.70
N TYR A 14 -16.37 -1.10 -20.48
CA TYR A 14 -15.67 -0.17 -19.57
C TYR A 14 -14.61 0.62 -20.33
N LYS A 15 -14.50 1.91 -20.02
CA LYS A 15 -13.38 2.73 -20.53
C LYS A 15 -12.07 2.35 -19.84
N VAL A 16 -12.14 2.08 -18.55
CA VAL A 16 -11.01 1.72 -17.72
C VAL A 16 -11.44 0.77 -16.61
N LEU A 17 -10.61 -0.19 -16.28
CA LEU A 17 -10.78 -1.10 -15.15
C LEU A 17 -9.58 -0.97 -14.21
N PHE A 18 -9.84 -0.74 -12.93
CA PHE A 18 -8.82 -0.75 -11.89
C PHE A 18 -8.90 -2.04 -11.08
N THR A 19 -7.74 -2.62 -10.81
CA THR A 19 -7.58 -3.73 -9.88
C THR A 19 -6.67 -3.32 -8.73
N PHE A 20 -6.97 -3.78 -7.52
CA PHE A 20 -6.13 -3.59 -6.36
C PHE A 20 -5.35 -4.86 -6.05
N CYS A 21 -4.04 -4.72 -6.09
CA CYS A 21 -3.10 -5.78 -5.77
C CYS A 21 -2.52 -5.59 -4.35
N SER A 22 -1.68 -6.53 -3.96
CA SER A 22 -0.98 -6.49 -2.68
C SER A 22 0.50 -6.82 -2.91
N GLY A 23 1.38 -6.26 -2.09
CA GLY A 23 2.78 -6.69 -2.03
C GLY A 23 2.93 -8.20 -1.77
N ALA A 24 1.91 -8.87 -1.21
CA ALA A 24 1.88 -10.32 -1.07
C ALA A 24 2.00 -11.08 -2.40
N ALA A 25 1.73 -10.41 -3.54
CA ALA A 25 1.95 -10.96 -4.88
C ALA A 25 3.43 -11.27 -5.19
N PHE A 26 4.38 -10.72 -4.40
CA PHE A 26 5.81 -10.98 -4.51
C PHE A 26 6.34 -12.10 -3.58
N ASN A 27 5.48 -12.87 -2.96
CA ASN A 27 5.82 -13.88 -1.95
C ASN A 27 6.24 -13.31 -0.59
N LYS A 28 5.25 -12.90 0.21
CA LYS A 28 5.43 -12.36 1.58
C LYS A 28 6.19 -13.30 2.56
N GLY A 29 6.45 -14.54 2.18
CA GLY A 29 7.28 -15.47 2.95
C GLY A 29 8.78 -15.21 2.86
N GLU A 30 9.18 -14.33 1.94
CA GLU A 30 10.58 -13.93 1.71
C GLU A 30 10.75 -12.44 2.02
N GLU A 31 12.00 -11.98 2.00
CA GLU A 31 12.27 -10.54 2.08
C GLU A 31 11.80 -9.83 0.81
N ILE A 32 11.01 -8.78 0.99
CA ILE A 32 10.51 -7.92 -0.08
C ILE A 32 11.02 -6.50 0.21
N SER A 33 12.21 -6.18 -0.29
CA SER A 33 12.86 -4.88 -0.07
C SER A 33 12.91 -4.10 -1.38
N SER A 34 12.18 -2.97 -1.43
CA SER A 34 12.10 -2.08 -2.61
C SER A 34 11.88 -2.83 -3.92
N VAL A 35 10.97 -3.83 -3.91
CA VAL A 35 10.74 -4.72 -5.04
C VAL A 35 10.13 -3.96 -6.22
N SER A 36 10.71 -4.13 -7.41
CA SER A 36 10.20 -3.55 -8.65
C SER A 36 8.97 -4.33 -9.16
N GLU A 37 8.07 -3.63 -9.86
CA GLU A 37 6.91 -4.26 -10.52
C GLU A 37 7.33 -5.32 -11.55
N ASP A 38 8.49 -5.17 -12.17
CA ASP A 38 9.01 -6.12 -13.18
C ASP A 38 9.36 -7.48 -12.57
N GLU A 39 9.58 -7.56 -11.26
CA GLU A 39 9.83 -8.82 -10.56
C GLU A 39 8.59 -9.70 -10.41
N ILE A 40 7.40 -9.22 -10.78
CA ILE A 40 6.14 -9.98 -10.58
C ILE A 40 6.16 -11.36 -11.25
N SER A 41 6.84 -11.49 -12.38
CA SER A 41 6.96 -12.76 -13.10
C SER A 41 8.02 -13.70 -12.52
N LEU A 42 8.95 -13.16 -11.71
CA LEU A 42 10.05 -13.91 -11.10
C LEU A 42 9.69 -14.48 -9.72
N ARG A 43 8.59 -14.00 -9.11
CA ARG A 43 8.17 -14.36 -7.77
C ARG A 43 6.97 -15.31 -7.80
N ASN A 44 6.99 -16.35 -6.98
CA ASN A 44 5.93 -17.35 -6.90
C ASN A 44 5.42 -17.45 -5.45
N PRO A 45 4.34 -16.71 -5.10
CA PRO A 45 3.76 -16.79 -3.76
C PRO A 45 3.26 -18.21 -3.43
N TYR A 46 3.56 -18.68 -2.23
CA TYR A 46 3.16 -20.01 -1.77
C TYR A 46 1.72 -20.08 -1.25
N ASN A 47 1.12 -18.93 -0.87
CA ASN A 47 -0.26 -18.90 -0.38
C ASN A 47 -1.24 -18.49 -1.48
N TYR A 48 -2.48 -18.95 -1.39
CA TYR A 48 -3.52 -18.71 -2.40
C TYR A 48 -3.85 -17.24 -2.62
N TYR A 49 -3.78 -16.41 -1.56
CA TYR A 49 -4.02 -14.97 -1.69
C TYR A 49 -2.93 -14.30 -2.55
N GLY A 50 -1.67 -14.47 -2.18
CA GLY A 50 -0.55 -13.93 -2.93
C GLY A 50 -0.51 -14.46 -4.36
N LEU A 51 -0.71 -15.77 -4.55
CA LEU A 51 -0.75 -16.38 -5.87
C LEU A 51 -1.87 -15.79 -6.74
N SER A 52 -3.08 -15.63 -6.21
CA SER A 52 -4.18 -15.03 -6.97
C SER A 52 -3.88 -13.59 -7.39
N LYS A 53 -3.26 -12.78 -6.50
CA LYS A 53 -2.84 -11.41 -6.81
C LYS A 53 -1.70 -11.37 -7.83
N ASN A 54 -0.74 -12.29 -7.74
CA ASN A 54 0.35 -12.42 -8.72
C ASN A 54 -0.17 -12.75 -10.12
N LEU A 55 -1.06 -13.74 -10.23
CA LEU A 55 -1.66 -14.13 -11.51
C LEU A 55 -2.46 -12.97 -12.14
N ILE A 56 -3.27 -12.24 -11.35
CA ILE A 56 -4.00 -11.06 -11.84
C ILE A 56 -3.02 -9.97 -12.31
N ALA A 57 -1.95 -9.69 -11.56
CA ALA A 57 -0.97 -8.67 -11.91
C ALA A 57 -0.26 -8.98 -13.25
N ARG A 58 0.08 -10.24 -13.50
CA ARG A 58 0.63 -10.69 -14.80
C ARG A 58 -0.41 -10.56 -15.93
N GLU A 59 -1.66 -10.93 -15.64
CA GLU A 59 -2.73 -10.91 -16.64
C GLU A 59 -3.10 -9.48 -17.07
N VAL A 60 -3.11 -8.52 -16.15
CA VAL A 60 -3.36 -7.09 -16.41
C VAL A 60 -2.50 -6.55 -17.55
N LEU A 61 -1.24 -6.99 -17.67
CA LEU A 61 -0.30 -6.51 -18.68
C LEU A 61 -0.77 -6.78 -20.13
N LYS A 62 -1.71 -7.69 -20.33
CA LYS A 62 -2.25 -8.04 -21.65
C LYS A 62 -3.32 -7.07 -22.16
N TYR A 63 -3.87 -6.22 -21.28
CA TYR A 63 -5.00 -5.35 -21.60
C TYR A 63 -4.60 -3.88 -21.65
N SER A 64 -5.15 -3.13 -22.60
CA SER A 64 -4.77 -1.72 -22.79
C SER A 64 -5.44 -0.74 -21.82
N ASN A 65 -6.56 -1.12 -21.23
CA ASN A 65 -7.38 -0.28 -20.36
C ASN A 65 -7.62 -0.91 -18.97
N VAL A 66 -6.74 -1.83 -18.56
CA VAL A 66 -6.74 -2.40 -17.21
C VAL A 66 -5.46 -1.95 -16.49
N PHE A 67 -5.62 -1.44 -15.28
CA PHE A 67 -4.53 -0.93 -14.44
C PHE A 67 -4.56 -1.58 -13.06
N ASN A 68 -3.40 -1.93 -12.56
CA ASN A 68 -3.22 -2.64 -11.30
C ASN A 68 -2.45 -1.77 -10.31
N PHE A 69 -3.08 -1.44 -9.18
CA PHE A 69 -2.51 -0.66 -8.11
C PHE A 69 -2.10 -1.57 -6.95
N ARG A 70 -0.79 -1.65 -6.69
CA ARG A 70 -0.26 -2.54 -5.66
C ARG A 70 0.01 -1.78 -4.38
N LEU A 71 -0.64 -2.23 -3.30
CA LEU A 71 -0.50 -1.71 -1.95
C LEU A 71 0.28 -2.71 -1.09
N PHE A 72 1.22 -2.25 -0.28
CA PHE A 72 1.91 -3.02 0.76
C PHE A 72 1.17 -2.88 2.08
N GLY A 73 0.95 -1.66 2.52
CA GLY A 73 0.01 -1.26 3.55
C GLY A 73 -0.84 -0.09 3.06
N CYS A 74 -2.02 0.05 3.61
CA CYS A 74 -2.91 1.16 3.31
C CYS A 74 -3.50 1.68 4.62
N PHE A 75 -3.68 2.99 4.72
CA PHE A 75 -4.32 3.62 5.87
C PHE A 75 -5.34 4.68 5.42
N GLY A 76 -6.36 4.91 6.25
CA GLY A 76 -7.40 5.88 5.95
C GLY A 76 -8.55 5.83 6.94
N LYS A 77 -9.58 6.64 6.69
CA LYS A 77 -10.79 6.65 7.52
C LYS A 77 -11.49 5.29 7.46
N GLY A 78 -11.90 4.78 8.62
CA GLY A 78 -12.62 3.51 8.72
C GLY A 78 -11.73 2.26 8.80
N GLU A 79 -10.43 2.42 9.04
CA GLU A 79 -9.58 1.25 9.36
C GLU A 79 -10.07 0.51 10.61
N THR A 80 -9.91 -0.82 10.58
CA THR A 80 -10.23 -1.66 11.73
C THR A 80 -9.22 -1.47 12.88
N PRO A 81 -9.61 -1.78 14.13
CA PRO A 81 -8.77 -1.57 15.31
C PRO A 81 -7.39 -2.24 15.27
N GLU A 82 -7.27 -3.34 14.54
CA GLU A 82 -6.05 -4.15 14.43
C GLU A 82 -4.99 -3.54 13.49
N ARG A 83 -5.38 -2.53 12.71
CA ARG A 83 -4.45 -1.87 11.78
C ARG A 83 -3.50 -0.98 12.54
N PHE A 84 -2.26 -0.87 12.04
CA PHE A 84 -1.13 -0.29 12.75
C PHE A 84 -1.42 1.08 13.36
N PHE A 85 -1.83 2.07 12.56
CA PHE A 85 -2.07 3.42 13.06
C PHE A 85 -3.32 3.53 13.95
N THR A 86 -4.38 2.81 13.63
CA THR A 86 -5.59 2.76 14.46
C THR A 86 -5.29 2.12 15.81
N SER A 87 -4.50 1.04 15.83
CA SER A 87 -4.06 0.38 17.07
C SER A 87 -3.15 1.30 17.91
N LEU A 88 -2.22 2.03 17.30
CA LEU A 88 -1.43 3.07 18.00
C LEU A 88 -2.33 4.09 18.70
N THR A 89 -3.32 4.61 17.97
CA THR A 89 -4.30 5.57 18.46
C THR A 89 -5.08 5.03 19.66
N LEU A 90 -5.62 3.82 19.55
CA LEU A 90 -6.43 3.20 20.60
C LEU A 90 -5.61 2.88 21.85
N ASN A 91 -4.39 2.38 21.70
CA ASN A 91 -3.51 2.09 22.83
C ASN A 91 -3.12 3.38 23.57
N ALA A 92 -2.80 4.45 22.84
CA ALA A 92 -2.52 5.75 23.43
C ALA A 92 -3.72 6.32 24.21
N ALA A 93 -4.93 6.17 23.68
CA ALA A 93 -6.17 6.60 24.37
C ALA A 93 -6.44 5.80 25.65
N ALA A 94 -6.04 4.52 25.67
CA ALA A 94 -6.22 3.63 26.82
C ALA A 94 -5.05 3.66 27.82
N ASP A 95 -4.04 4.52 27.63
CA ASP A 95 -2.78 4.53 28.41
C ASP A 95 -2.05 3.18 28.40
N MET A 96 -2.17 2.41 27.31
CA MET A 96 -1.56 1.10 27.15
C MET A 96 -0.37 1.16 26.19
N PRO A 97 0.72 0.40 26.43
CA PRO A 97 1.82 0.34 25.49
C PRO A 97 1.37 -0.30 24.15
N HIS A 98 1.96 0.14 23.05
CA HIS A 98 1.78 -0.50 21.76
C HIS A 98 2.89 -1.53 21.53
N ILE A 99 2.50 -2.74 21.10
CA ILE A 99 3.44 -3.85 20.88
C ILE A 99 3.74 -3.99 19.38
N ILE A 100 5.00 -3.81 19.01
CA ILE A 100 5.52 -4.16 17.69
C ILE A 100 6.13 -5.55 17.78
N HIS A 101 5.42 -6.56 17.25
CA HIS A 101 5.88 -7.95 17.31
C HIS A 101 7.21 -8.16 16.57
N GLN A 102 7.40 -7.48 15.45
CA GLN A 102 8.62 -7.53 14.67
C GLN A 102 8.82 -6.17 13.98
N ASN A 103 9.98 -5.54 14.22
CA ASN A 103 10.30 -4.24 13.66
C ASN A 103 10.82 -4.39 12.22
N ILE A 104 9.92 -4.35 11.26
CA ILE A 104 10.20 -4.48 9.83
C ILE A 104 10.07 -3.15 9.12
N GLN A 105 10.76 -2.97 8.00
CA GLN A 105 10.40 -1.91 7.05
C GLN A 105 9.11 -2.29 6.34
N MET A 106 8.14 -1.38 6.33
CA MET A 106 6.86 -1.60 5.68
C MET A 106 6.33 -0.31 5.07
N ASP A 107 5.94 -0.38 3.81
CA ASP A 107 5.30 0.75 3.15
C ASP A 107 3.82 0.86 3.51
N PHE A 108 3.39 2.11 3.68
CA PHE A 108 1.98 2.48 3.84
C PHE A 108 1.63 3.60 2.87
N PHE A 109 0.43 3.56 2.32
CA PHE A 109 -0.06 4.56 1.38
C PHE A 109 -1.46 5.01 1.79
N SER A 110 -1.75 6.31 1.74
CA SER A 110 -3.05 6.84 2.19
C SER A 110 -4.16 6.56 1.18
N THR A 111 -5.38 6.35 1.66
CA THR A 111 -6.55 6.21 0.79
C THR A 111 -6.84 7.49 -0.01
N THR A 112 -6.51 8.67 0.53
CA THR A 112 -6.62 9.95 -0.18
C THR A 112 -5.71 9.98 -1.41
N ASP A 113 -4.45 9.58 -1.25
CA ASP A 113 -3.51 9.53 -2.37
C ASP A 113 -3.82 8.39 -3.36
N VAL A 114 -4.39 7.26 -2.89
CA VAL A 114 -4.97 6.26 -3.81
C VAL A 114 -6.01 6.90 -4.73
N ALA A 115 -6.92 7.72 -4.17
CA ALA A 115 -7.94 8.41 -4.96
C ALA A 115 -7.32 9.38 -5.97
N LYS A 116 -6.27 10.14 -5.58
CA LYS A 116 -5.55 11.04 -6.51
C LYS A 116 -4.91 10.27 -7.67
N VAL A 117 -4.26 9.14 -7.38
CA VAL A 117 -3.71 8.26 -8.42
C VAL A 117 -4.81 7.76 -9.35
N MET A 118 -5.94 7.27 -8.80
CA MET A 118 -7.07 6.81 -9.62
C MET A 118 -7.60 7.91 -10.52
N MET A 119 -7.78 9.15 -10.01
CA MET A 119 -8.23 10.30 -10.82
C MET A 119 -7.26 10.61 -11.95
N TYR A 120 -5.94 10.63 -11.66
CA TYR A 120 -4.92 10.81 -12.68
C TYR A 120 -5.04 9.76 -13.79
N TYR A 121 -5.27 8.49 -13.44
CA TYR A 121 -5.43 7.42 -14.43
C TYR A 121 -6.73 7.54 -15.21
N ILE A 122 -7.84 7.97 -14.60
CA ILE A 122 -9.12 8.23 -15.29
C ILE A 122 -8.95 9.33 -16.35
N GLU A 123 -8.20 10.38 -16.06
CA GLU A 123 -7.97 11.50 -16.98
C GLU A 123 -6.96 11.16 -18.08
N ASN A 124 -6.10 10.16 -17.86
CA ASN A 124 -4.96 9.87 -18.74
C ASN A 124 -4.93 8.43 -19.28
N TYR A 125 -5.98 7.63 -19.10
CA TYR A 125 -5.99 6.18 -19.40
C TYR A 125 -5.64 5.82 -20.85
N ASN A 126 -5.80 6.76 -21.78
CA ASN A 126 -5.50 6.59 -23.21
C ASN A 126 -4.04 6.96 -23.58
N LYS A 127 -3.24 7.43 -22.65
CA LYS A 127 -1.81 7.71 -22.89
C LYS A 127 -1.03 6.41 -23.09
N LYS A 128 -0.21 6.34 -24.13
CA LYS A 128 0.53 5.11 -24.52
C LYS A 128 1.49 4.60 -23.44
N ASN A 129 2.09 5.49 -22.65
CA ASN A 129 3.15 5.15 -21.70
C ASN A 129 2.68 5.11 -20.23
N LEU A 130 1.36 5.05 -19.98
CA LEU A 130 0.85 4.94 -18.62
C LEU A 130 1.13 3.52 -18.08
N PRO A 131 1.86 3.40 -16.94
CA PRO A 131 2.17 2.10 -16.35
C PRO A 131 0.90 1.31 -16.03
N ARG A 132 0.86 0.02 -16.41
CA ARG A 132 -0.30 -0.84 -16.15
C ARG A 132 -0.27 -1.52 -14.80
N ASP A 133 0.89 -1.72 -14.26
CA ASP A 133 1.16 -2.27 -12.94
C ASP A 133 2.06 -1.29 -12.19
N ILE A 134 1.62 -0.83 -11.01
CA ILE A 134 2.31 0.21 -10.27
C ILE A 134 2.24 -0.03 -8.77
N ASN A 135 3.39 0.10 -8.10
CA ASN A 135 3.48 0.09 -6.65
C ASN A 135 3.05 1.46 -6.09
N LEU A 136 2.05 1.48 -5.23
CA LEU A 136 1.63 2.67 -4.52
C LEU A 136 2.41 2.75 -3.20
N VAL A 137 3.55 3.44 -3.25
CA VAL A 137 4.46 3.61 -2.13
C VAL A 137 5.08 5.02 -2.16
N TYR A 138 5.35 5.58 -0.99
CA TYR A 138 6.09 6.83 -0.88
C TYR A 138 7.60 6.59 -1.00
N PRO A 139 8.40 7.64 -1.31
CA PRO A 139 9.85 7.52 -1.41
C PRO A 139 10.50 7.11 -0.09
N GLU A 140 10.00 7.67 1.02
CA GLU A 140 10.56 7.46 2.36
C GLU A 140 10.23 6.04 2.85
N LYS A 141 11.24 5.37 3.39
CA LYS A 141 11.12 4.02 3.94
C LYS A 141 11.34 4.03 5.46
N TYR A 142 10.38 3.55 6.20
CA TYR A 142 10.43 3.48 7.65
C TYR A 142 10.28 2.04 8.14
N ASN A 143 10.99 1.69 9.22
CA ASN A 143 10.58 0.56 10.02
C ASN A 143 9.37 0.94 10.90
N LEU A 144 8.68 -0.03 11.47
CA LEU A 144 7.46 0.24 12.23
C LEU A 144 7.70 1.09 13.49
N TYR A 145 8.88 1.00 14.12
CA TYR A 145 9.22 1.80 15.27
C TYR A 145 9.40 3.28 14.90
N ASP A 146 10.18 3.56 13.85
CA ASP A 146 10.39 4.93 13.37
C ASP A 146 9.07 5.52 12.83
N LEU A 147 8.25 4.70 12.19
CA LEU A 147 6.93 5.08 11.68
C LEU A 147 5.97 5.49 12.82
N ALA A 148 6.03 4.80 13.97
CA ALA A 148 5.32 5.21 15.16
C ALA A 148 5.81 6.57 15.68
N GLY A 149 7.12 6.83 15.61
CA GLY A 149 7.70 8.14 15.91
C GLY A 149 7.18 9.24 15.00
N VAL A 150 7.14 9.00 13.69
CA VAL A 150 6.52 9.93 12.71
C VAL A 150 5.08 10.21 13.09
N PHE A 151 4.31 9.19 13.41
CA PHE A 151 2.91 9.32 13.80
C PHE A 151 2.73 10.16 15.08
N PHE A 152 3.53 9.93 16.11
CA PHE A 152 3.44 10.68 17.38
C PHE A 152 3.87 12.15 17.27
N ASN A 153 4.62 12.52 16.22
CA ASN A 153 4.96 13.91 15.94
C ASN A 153 3.83 14.69 15.23
N ILE A 154 2.72 14.05 14.87
CA ILE A 154 1.58 14.75 14.29
C ILE A 154 0.83 15.52 15.37
N PRO A 155 0.57 16.84 15.20
CA PRO A 155 -0.18 17.61 16.17
C PRO A 155 -1.56 17.00 16.48
N GLY A 156 -1.84 16.81 17.77
CA GLY A 156 -3.11 16.23 18.24
C GLY A 156 -3.08 14.69 18.36
N THR A 157 -1.99 14.02 18.06
CA THR A 157 -1.81 12.61 18.44
C THR A 157 -1.22 12.52 19.85
N ARG A 158 -1.55 11.44 20.56
CA ARG A 158 -1.01 11.13 21.87
C ARG A 158 0.03 10.03 21.74
N ALA A 159 1.21 10.23 22.31
CA ALA A 159 2.24 9.20 22.35
C ALA A 159 1.94 8.13 23.40
N THR A 160 2.34 6.90 23.12
CA THR A 160 2.31 5.78 24.07
C THR A 160 3.66 5.03 24.02
N PRO A 161 4.06 4.35 25.10
CA PRO A 161 5.27 3.51 25.08
C PRO A 161 5.19 2.43 23.99
N ILE A 162 6.30 2.25 23.26
CA ILE A 162 6.43 1.21 22.23
C ILE A 162 7.29 0.08 22.78
N ILE A 163 6.78 -1.14 22.74
CA ILE A 163 7.50 -2.37 23.07
C ILE A 163 7.80 -3.12 21.76
N VAL A 164 9.08 -3.33 21.48
CA VAL A 164 9.55 -4.08 20.31
C VAL A 164 9.98 -5.47 20.73
N ASN A 165 9.24 -6.51 20.33
CA ASN A 165 9.56 -7.90 20.69
C ASN A 165 10.74 -8.47 19.90
N LYS A 166 10.79 -8.19 18.58
CA LYS A 166 11.90 -8.57 17.70
C LYS A 166 12.42 -7.31 17.00
N PRO A 167 13.72 -6.98 17.14
CA PRO A 167 14.28 -5.71 16.64
C PRO A 167 14.35 -5.61 15.11
N SER A 168 14.29 -6.73 14.40
CA SER A 168 14.34 -6.76 12.93
C SER A 168 13.54 -7.90 12.36
N GLY A 169 13.27 -7.84 11.05
CA GLY A 169 12.62 -8.88 10.28
C GLY A 169 12.60 -8.56 8.78
N ALA A 170 12.04 -9.45 8.00
CA ALA A 170 11.96 -9.33 6.56
C ALA A 170 11.17 -8.08 6.15
N SER A 171 11.77 -7.24 5.30
CA SER A 171 11.16 -6.02 4.78
C SER A 171 9.94 -6.32 3.92
N TYR A 172 9.01 -5.36 3.86
CA TYR A 172 7.79 -5.44 3.04
C TYR A 172 7.55 -4.12 2.34
N THR A 173 8.39 -3.83 1.32
CA THR A 173 8.44 -2.52 0.63
C THR A 173 8.53 -2.68 -0.88
N GLY A 174 8.01 -1.69 -1.61
CA GLY A 174 8.08 -1.62 -3.07
C GLY A 174 9.00 -0.52 -3.58
N ASP A 175 9.46 -0.64 -4.81
CA ASP A 175 10.04 0.45 -5.58
C ASP A 175 8.91 1.39 -6.02
N GLY A 176 9.08 2.69 -5.78
CA GLY A 176 8.13 3.75 -6.16
C GLY A 176 8.49 4.51 -7.43
N GLY A 177 9.51 4.10 -8.18
CA GLY A 177 10.02 4.84 -9.33
C GLY A 177 8.94 5.15 -10.37
N ARG A 178 8.12 4.17 -10.74
CA ARG A 178 7.01 4.38 -11.69
C ARG A 178 5.98 5.39 -11.22
N LEU A 179 5.67 5.41 -9.92
CA LEU A 179 4.73 6.37 -9.34
C LEU A 179 5.32 7.78 -9.34
N GLN A 180 6.60 7.92 -8.97
CA GLN A 180 7.31 9.21 -8.95
C GLN A 180 7.42 9.82 -10.36
N ASP A 181 7.64 9.01 -11.39
CA ASP A 181 7.72 9.45 -12.79
C ASP A 181 6.41 10.06 -13.31
N LEU A 182 5.26 9.71 -12.71
CA LEU A 182 3.96 10.29 -13.06
C LEU A 182 3.80 11.72 -12.55
N LYS A 183 4.63 12.16 -11.58
CA LYS A 183 4.62 13.52 -11.01
C LYS A 183 3.24 13.95 -10.50
N ILE A 184 2.51 13.02 -9.90
CA ILE A 184 1.21 13.28 -9.27
C ILE A 184 1.47 14.06 -7.98
N ASP A 185 0.68 15.12 -7.73
CA ASP A 185 0.74 15.89 -6.49
C ASP A 185 0.09 15.11 -5.33
N LEU A 186 0.88 14.24 -4.71
CA LEU A 186 0.48 13.42 -3.57
C LEU A 186 0.65 14.22 -2.27
N GLU A 187 -0.21 13.97 -1.29
CA GLU A 187 -0.07 14.58 0.05
C GLU A 187 1.14 14.03 0.81
N GLY A 188 1.46 12.78 0.58
CA GLY A 188 2.55 12.09 1.27
C GLY A 188 2.11 11.48 2.62
N LEU A 189 3.02 10.71 3.21
CA LEU A 189 2.74 9.93 4.42
C LEU A 189 2.29 10.80 5.59
N THR A 190 3.08 11.81 5.95
CA THR A 190 2.84 12.63 7.15
C THR A 190 1.54 13.44 7.05
N ALA A 191 1.28 14.07 5.90
CA ALA A 191 0.05 14.83 5.69
C ALA A 191 -1.18 13.92 5.67
N GLY A 192 -1.09 12.76 4.99
CA GLY A 192 -2.16 11.77 5.00
C GLY A 192 -2.48 11.23 6.40
N LEU A 193 -1.47 10.97 7.22
CA LEU A 193 -1.66 10.59 8.62
C LEU A 193 -2.33 11.71 9.43
N ALA A 194 -1.90 12.96 9.23
CA ALA A 194 -2.49 14.11 9.89
C ALA A 194 -3.97 14.29 9.53
N ASP A 195 -4.36 14.11 8.26
CA ASP A 195 -5.77 14.18 7.84
C ASP A 195 -6.64 13.12 8.52
N VAL A 196 -6.11 11.90 8.68
CA VAL A 196 -6.89 10.79 9.25
C VAL A 196 -6.97 10.84 10.77
N TYR A 197 -5.89 11.24 11.48
CA TYR A 197 -5.75 10.98 12.93
C TYR A 197 -5.69 12.21 13.83
N LYS A 198 -5.38 13.42 13.33
CA LYS A 198 -5.21 14.63 14.17
C LYS A 198 -6.45 15.06 14.97
N HIS A 199 -7.63 14.51 14.69
CA HIS A 199 -8.91 14.88 15.32
C HIS A 199 -9.56 13.70 16.05
N LYS A 200 -8.83 12.64 16.35
CA LYS A 200 -9.42 11.44 17.00
C LYS A 200 -9.37 11.47 18.53
N TYR A 201 -8.98 12.62 19.15
CA TYR A 201 -8.92 12.81 20.62
C TYR A 201 -9.59 14.10 21.04
#